data_6229ea84ab9832dd33dc73ada177e94e
#
_entry.id   6229ea84ab9832dd33dc73ada177e94e
#
_cell.length_a   1.000
_cell.length_b   1.000
_cell.length_c   1.000
_cell.angle_alpha   90.00
_cell.angle_beta   90.00
_cell.angle_gamma   90.00
#
_symmetry.space_group_name_H-M   'P 1'
#
loop_
_entity.id
_entity.type
_entity.pdbx_description
1 polymer ?
#
loop_
_entity_poly.entity_id
_entity_poly.type
_entity_poly.pdbx_seq_one_letter_code
_entity_poly.pdbx_strand_id
1 'polypeptide(L)'
;MMQTNKRYSNMCRDKQCFLDVAWESAELTLPFILPRHGDRNQPLPTPYQSIGAKGVNSLSSKFLLTLFPPNSPFVKFQIDDFMLQELEAQRAPVEEGLNSMERAISNEVEAKAMRVPLNECLRHLVITGNCVIHVDKGNKIRVFHLDQYCVRRDPQGEMLEIIVKEEMSRELYMDIFNSAPPKETGDNADSIEKVLELYTVVRRKDGKIKVHQEVNNIKIPDTTSIYPLEKIPWLALRYNAIDGEDYGRGFVEEYLGDLRAAEGLNRSILEGTAAAAKVIFLVKPNGTTKMKSVVAPNLSVRQGNPDDVGVVQVQKFNDFRVARETLEAIERRLASAFLLLEGVQRNAERVTAEEIRMMAQEIDTSKGGVYSLLSHELQLPLVKRIQAGLEKEGKLPKLPKGTVEPVIITGYEALGRGNDANKLATFIQTLTQTLGPEVVSQYINVSDFAKRIGVGFGIDMKGLVKTQEEVQQEQQAQQQAQQRAEMMKAGVPNAVTQGGEMMRAQQGENFKDGQ
;
A
#
# COMPACT_ATOMS: atom_id res chain seq x y z
N MET A 1 26.11 21.16 23.55
CA MET A 1 25.21 20.12 23.04
C MET A 1 25.95 18.78 23.06
N MET A 2 25.29 17.69 23.47
CA MET A 2 25.89 16.35 23.41
C MET A 2 26.15 15.94 21.94
N GLN A 3 27.28 15.32 21.65
CA GLN A 3 27.64 14.84 20.31
C GLN A 3 26.60 13.86 19.76
N THR A 4 26.32 13.89 18.48
CA THR A 4 25.26 13.06 17.85
C THR A 4 25.50 11.58 18.03
N ASN A 5 26.74 11.12 17.91
CA ASN A 5 27.11 9.72 18.18
C ASN A 5 26.72 9.27 19.62
N LYS A 6 27.05 10.07 20.64
CA LYS A 6 26.68 9.76 22.03
C LYS A 6 25.16 9.77 22.24
N ARG A 7 24.44 10.67 21.57
CA ARG A 7 22.97 10.72 21.62
C ARG A 7 22.38 9.46 20.97
N TYR A 8 22.86 9.10 19.79
CA TYR A 8 22.45 7.87 19.12
C TYR A 8 22.68 6.64 20.00
N SER A 9 23.87 6.49 20.57
CA SER A 9 24.20 5.36 21.46
C SER A 9 23.30 5.29 22.70
N ASN A 10 22.90 6.43 23.29
CA ASN A 10 21.97 6.44 24.39
C ASN A 10 20.56 6.00 23.96
N MET A 11 20.06 6.53 22.85
CA MET A 11 18.76 6.14 22.28
C MET A 11 18.75 4.66 21.85
N CYS A 12 19.87 4.12 21.36
CA CYS A 12 20.00 2.68 21.05
C CYS A 12 19.85 1.81 22.30
N ARG A 13 20.33 2.28 23.45
CA ARG A 13 20.18 1.56 24.71
C ARG A 13 18.71 1.46 25.13
N ASP A 14 17.98 2.56 24.99
CA ASP A 14 16.55 2.60 25.30
C ASP A 14 15.73 1.73 24.32
N LYS A 15 16.19 1.59 23.07
CA LYS A 15 15.57 0.78 22.02
C LYS A 15 15.84 -0.74 22.16
N GLN A 16 16.86 -1.16 22.91
CA GLN A 16 17.38 -2.53 22.86
C GLN A 16 16.33 -3.61 23.11
N CYS A 17 15.43 -3.40 24.08
CA CYS A 17 14.36 -4.36 24.38
C CYS A 17 13.40 -4.57 23.19
N PHE A 18 13.09 -3.52 22.45
CA PHE A 18 12.26 -3.63 21.23
C PHE A 18 13.00 -4.33 20.10
N LEU A 19 14.31 -4.08 19.99
CA LEU A 19 15.16 -4.67 18.98
C LEU A 19 15.34 -6.19 19.17
N ASP A 20 15.50 -6.63 20.42
CA ASP A 20 15.64 -8.05 20.75
C ASP A 20 14.38 -8.84 20.37
N VAL A 21 13.19 -8.31 20.69
CA VAL A 21 11.91 -8.90 20.30
C VAL A 21 11.73 -8.87 18.78
N ALA A 22 12.14 -7.79 18.12
CA ALA A 22 12.05 -7.64 16.67
C ALA A 22 12.96 -8.64 15.94
N TRP A 23 14.17 -8.90 16.42
CA TRP A 23 15.06 -9.92 15.84
C TRP A 23 14.45 -11.32 15.93
N GLU A 24 13.93 -11.68 17.10
CA GLU A 24 13.28 -12.98 17.28
C GLU A 24 12.02 -13.11 16.39
N SER A 25 11.23 -12.05 16.30
CA SER A 25 10.05 -11.99 15.42
C SER A 25 10.44 -12.17 13.95
N ALA A 26 11.56 -11.58 13.52
CA ALA A 26 12.08 -11.72 12.17
C ALA A 26 12.63 -13.14 11.93
N GLU A 27 13.40 -13.70 12.87
CA GLU A 27 13.96 -15.06 12.77
C GLU A 27 12.86 -16.12 12.62
N LEU A 28 11.73 -15.96 13.30
CA LEU A 28 10.59 -16.89 13.21
C LEU A 28 9.64 -16.61 12.04
N THR A 29 9.86 -15.55 11.25
CA THR A 29 9.00 -15.20 10.11
C THR A 29 9.80 -15.00 8.83
N LEU A 30 10.39 -13.81 8.65
CA LEU A 30 11.18 -13.40 7.49
C LEU A 30 12.56 -12.88 7.95
N PRO A 31 13.56 -13.74 8.15
CA PRO A 31 14.87 -13.36 8.71
C PRO A 31 15.58 -12.25 7.93
N PHE A 32 15.35 -12.15 6.62
CA PHE A 32 15.99 -11.13 5.77
C PHE A 32 15.48 -9.71 6.02
N ILE A 33 14.33 -9.54 6.69
CA ILE A 33 13.76 -8.21 6.97
C ILE A 33 14.60 -7.47 8.02
N LEU A 34 15.09 -8.19 9.03
CA LEU A 34 15.91 -7.61 10.08
C LEU A 34 17.05 -8.58 10.45
N PRO A 35 18.09 -8.73 9.61
CA PRO A 35 19.24 -9.58 9.94
C PRO A 35 20.01 -9.00 11.13
N ARG A 36 20.54 -9.87 12.00
CA ARG A 36 21.40 -9.41 13.10
C ARG A 36 22.68 -8.77 12.59
N HIS A 37 23.29 -7.95 13.42
CA HIS A 37 24.58 -7.33 13.11
C HIS A 37 25.64 -8.43 12.85
N GLY A 38 26.29 -8.38 11.69
CA GLY A 38 27.24 -9.39 11.23
C GLY A 38 26.70 -10.42 10.25
N ASP A 39 25.38 -10.64 10.20
CA ASP A 39 24.74 -11.62 9.29
C ASP A 39 24.36 -11.02 7.93
N ARG A 40 24.64 -9.73 7.73
CA ARG A 40 24.44 -9.08 6.44
C ARG A 40 25.35 -9.72 5.38
N ASN A 41 24.78 -10.04 4.22
CA ASN A 41 25.45 -10.74 3.12
C ASN A 41 25.83 -12.20 3.42
N GLN A 42 25.26 -12.83 4.45
CA GLN A 42 25.41 -14.26 4.71
C GLN A 42 24.08 -14.99 4.48
N PRO A 43 24.12 -16.32 4.21
CA PRO A 43 22.91 -17.13 4.18
C PRO A 43 22.24 -17.13 5.55
N LEU A 44 20.98 -16.63 5.59
CA LEU A 44 20.21 -16.60 6.81
C LEU A 44 19.48 -17.93 7.03
N PRO A 45 19.40 -18.43 8.28
CA PRO A 45 18.62 -19.62 8.58
C PRO A 45 17.14 -19.37 8.32
N THR A 46 16.48 -20.31 7.65
CA THR A 46 15.02 -20.29 7.46
C THR A 46 14.35 -21.12 8.55
N PRO A 47 13.19 -20.67 9.09
CA PRO A 47 12.43 -21.44 10.06
C PRO A 47 11.94 -22.77 9.49
N TYR A 48 11.80 -23.78 10.34
CA TYR A 48 11.21 -25.08 9.98
C TYR A 48 9.69 -24.97 9.71
N GLN A 49 9.02 -23.99 10.33
CA GLN A 49 7.62 -23.69 10.06
C GLN A 49 7.49 -22.63 8.96
N SER A 50 6.48 -22.71 8.12
CA SER A 50 6.24 -21.76 7.03
C SER A 50 5.08 -20.81 7.29
N ILE A 51 4.33 -21.04 8.37
CA ILE A 51 3.09 -20.29 8.66
C ILE A 51 3.39 -18.82 8.97
N GLY A 52 4.50 -18.53 9.68
CA GLY A 52 4.92 -17.16 9.98
C GLY A 52 5.22 -16.34 8.73
N ALA A 53 6.02 -16.89 7.81
CA ALA A 53 6.36 -16.24 6.56
C ALA A 53 5.13 -16.01 5.67
N LYS A 54 4.26 -17.03 5.53
CA LYS A 54 2.98 -16.91 4.79
C LYS A 54 2.09 -15.86 5.41
N GLY A 55 1.97 -15.87 6.73
CA GLY A 55 1.14 -14.93 7.49
C GLY A 55 1.56 -13.49 7.28
N VAL A 56 2.83 -13.17 7.47
CA VAL A 56 3.37 -11.82 7.27
C VAL A 56 3.17 -11.34 5.84
N ASN A 57 3.48 -12.20 4.84
CA ASN A 57 3.30 -11.83 3.44
C ASN A 57 1.82 -11.58 3.08
N SER A 58 0.91 -12.42 3.58
CA SER A 58 -0.53 -12.24 3.36
C SER A 58 -1.04 -10.97 4.01
N LEU A 59 -0.73 -10.75 5.30
CA LEU A 59 -1.21 -9.61 6.05
C LEU A 59 -0.67 -8.28 5.50
N SER A 60 0.63 -8.21 5.18
CA SER A 60 1.23 -7.01 4.57
C SER A 60 0.63 -6.71 3.20
N SER A 61 0.36 -7.74 2.38
CA SER A 61 -0.29 -7.56 1.08
C SER A 61 -1.73 -7.08 1.21
N LYS A 62 -2.48 -7.57 2.21
CA LYS A 62 -3.83 -7.07 2.51
C LYS A 62 -3.82 -5.61 2.96
N PHE A 63 -2.90 -5.23 3.86
CA PHE A 63 -2.71 -3.83 4.22
C PHE A 63 -2.36 -2.95 3.01
N LEU A 64 -1.48 -3.43 2.14
CA LEU A 64 -1.10 -2.69 0.94
C LEU A 64 -2.30 -2.46 0.01
N LEU A 65 -3.11 -3.50 -0.22
CA LEU A 65 -4.31 -3.41 -1.05
C LEU A 65 -5.38 -2.49 -0.47
N THR A 66 -5.51 -2.46 0.85
CA THR A 66 -6.52 -1.63 1.51
C THR A 66 -6.09 -0.18 1.68
N LEU A 67 -4.81 0.07 1.99
CA LEU A 67 -4.27 1.43 2.12
C LEU A 67 -3.99 2.09 0.77
N PHE A 68 -3.49 1.32 -0.20
CA PHE A 68 -3.11 1.81 -1.54
C PHE A 68 -3.69 0.91 -2.62
N PRO A 69 -5.03 0.90 -2.82
CA PRO A 69 -5.66 0.05 -3.81
C PRO A 69 -5.17 0.38 -5.23
N PRO A 70 -4.98 -0.65 -6.09
CA PRO A 70 -4.79 -0.44 -7.52
C PRO A 70 -6.11 0.03 -8.14
N ASN A 71 -6.04 0.89 -9.13
CA ASN A 71 -7.21 1.31 -9.93
C ASN A 71 -8.36 2.00 -9.16
N SER A 72 -8.15 2.36 -7.90
CA SER A 72 -9.14 3.08 -7.10
C SER A 72 -8.46 4.23 -6.34
N PRO A 73 -9.05 5.42 -6.29
CA PRO A 73 -8.52 6.49 -5.47
C PRO A 73 -8.59 6.11 -3.99
N PHE A 74 -7.47 6.26 -3.29
CA PHE A 74 -7.32 5.99 -1.85
C PHE A 74 -7.28 7.27 -1.02
N VAL A 75 -7.41 8.41 -1.67
CA VAL A 75 -7.46 9.74 -1.07
C VAL A 75 -8.63 10.51 -1.63
N LYS A 76 -9.29 11.29 -0.78
CA LYS A 76 -10.38 12.20 -1.17
C LYS A 76 -10.03 13.60 -0.71
N PHE A 77 -10.15 14.57 -1.60
CA PHE A 77 -10.08 15.97 -1.26
C PHE A 77 -11.50 16.52 -1.09
N GLN A 78 -11.78 17.09 0.06
CA GLN A 78 -13.09 17.66 0.36
C GLN A 78 -12.92 19.10 0.84
N ILE A 79 -13.77 19.97 0.35
CA ILE A 79 -13.92 21.33 0.88
C ILE A 79 -15.12 21.31 1.82
N ASP A 80 -15.04 22.06 2.91
CA ASP A 80 -16.10 22.18 3.88
C ASP A 80 -17.41 22.63 3.19
N ASP A 81 -18.51 21.93 3.48
CA ASP A 81 -19.83 22.19 2.87
C ASP A 81 -20.30 23.64 3.09
N PHE A 82 -19.90 24.27 4.19
CA PHE A 82 -20.20 25.67 4.47
C PHE A 82 -19.53 26.61 3.45
N MET A 83 -18.30 26.34 3.08
CA MET A 83 -17.56 27.10 2.08
C MET A 83 -18.04 26.82 0.64
N LEU A 84 -18.55 25.61 0.38
CA LEU A 84 -19.14 25.26 -0.92
C LEU A 84 -20.42 26.05 -1.20
N GLN A 85 -21.18 26.47 -0.16
CA GLN A 85 -22.35 27.32 -0.31
C GLN A 85 -21.99 28.76 -0.74
N GLU A 86 -20.85 29.28 -0.30
CA GLU A 86 -20.36 30.60 -0.74
C GLU A 86 -19.81 30.59 -2.19
N LEU A 87 -19.46 29.41 -2.69
CA LEU A 87 -18.86 29.19 -4.02
C LEU A 87 -19.84 28.58 -5.04
N GLU A 88 -21.17 28.76 -4.86
CA GLU A 88 -22.22 28.11 -5.67
C GLU A 88 -21.94 28.13 -7.19
N ALA A 89 -21.49 29.25 -7.73
CA ALA A 89 -21.18 29.41 -9.15
C ALA A 89 -19.89 28.70 -9.61
N GLN A 90 -18.98 28.37 -8.67
CA GLN A 90 -17.66 27.76 -8.96
C GLN A 90 -17.55 26.32 -8.45
N ARG A 91 -18.63 25.74 -7.93
CA ARG A 91 -18.63 24.40 -7.35
C ARG A 91 -18.15 23.33 -8.32
N ALA A 92 -18.68 23.29 -9.53
CA ALA A 92 -18.33 22.27 -10.52
C ALA A 92 -16.86 22.31 -10.95
N PRO A 93 -16.25 23.49 -11.30
CA PRO A 93 -14.83 23.55 -11.62
C PRO A 93 -13.92 23.23 -10.42
N VAL A 94 -14.35 23.52 -9.20
CA VAL A 94 -13.60 23.19 -7.98
C VAL A 94 -13.60 21.67 -7.76
N GLU A 95 -14.76 21.02 -7.80
CA GLU A 95 -14.89 19.56 -7.67
C GLU A 95 -14.09 18.82 -8.77
N GLU A 96 -14.09 19.32 -10.00
CA GLU A 96 -13.28 18.78 -11.09
C GLU A 96 -11.78 18.92 -10.81
N GLY A 97 -11.35 20.07 -10.29
CA GLY A 97 -9.97 20.32 -9.86
C GLY A 97 -9.51 19.36 -8.78
N LEU A 98 -10.33 19.15 -7.73
CA LEU A 98 -10.04 18.20 -6.64
C LEU A 98 -9.92 16.76 -7.15
N ASN A 99 -10.83 16.33 -8.02
CA ASN A 99 -10.79 15.01 -8.63
C ASN A 99 -9.53 14.81 -9.50
N SER A 100 -9.10 15.86 -10.20
CA SER A 100 -7.85 15.82 -10.98
C SER A 100 -6.62 15.72 -10.09
N MET A 101 -6.62 16.35 -8.91
CA MET A 101 -5.56 16.22 -7.91
C MET A 101 -5.47 14.79 -7.36
N GLU A 102 -6.60 14.16 -7.03
CA GLU A 102 -6.66 12.79 -6.55
C GLU A 102 -6.11 11.79 -7.56
N ARG A 103 -6.49 11.95 -8.84
CA ARG A 103 -5.95 11.14 -9.95
C ARG A 103 -4.45 11.35 -10.12
N ALA A 104 -3.98 12.61 -10.04
CA ALA A 104 -2.55 12.92 -10.17
C ALA A 104 -1.73 12.24 -9.07
N ILE A 105 -2.22 12.23 -7.83
CA ILE A 105 -1.56 11.55 -6.71
C ILE A 105 -1.55 10.04 -6.91
N SER A 106 -2.68 9.43 -7.29
CA SER A 106 -2.77 7.99 -7.55
C SER A 106 -1.84 7.58 -8.70
N ASN A 107 -1.81 8.36 -9.78
CA ASN A 107 -0.92 8.13 -10.91
C ASN A 107 0.57 8.26 -10.52
N GLU A 108 0.94 9.18 -9.64
CA GLU A 108 2.32 9.33 -9.16
C GLU A 108 2.76 8.12 -8.35
N VAL A 109 1.89 7.58 -7.50
CA VAL A 109 2.17 6.34 -6.74
C VAL A 109 2.46 5.17 -7.67
N GLU A 110 1.69 5.01 -8.75
CA GLU A 110 1.90 3.97 -9.76
C GLU A 110 3.17 4.24 -10.61
N ALA A 111 3.32 5.46 -11.13
CA ALA A 111 4.44 5.84 -12.00
C ALA A 111 5.80 5.69 -11.30
N LYS A 112 5.86 5.91 -9.99
CA LYS A 112 7.08 5.76 -9.18
C LYS A 112 7.23 4.37 -8.56
N ALA A 113 6.32 3.42 -8.86
CA ALA A 113 6.29 2.07 -8.30
C ALA A 113 6.39 2.07 -6.76
N MET A 114 5.74 3.03 -6.09
CA MET A 114 5.84 3.22 -4.64
C MET A 114 5.29 2.04 -3.84
N ARG A 115 4.46 1.19 -4.45
CA ARG A 115 3.89 0.00 -3.78
C ARG A 115 4.95 -1.00 -3.32
N VAL A 116 6.07 -1.11 -4.04
CA VAL A 116 7.15 -2.04 -3.67
C VAL A 116 7.78 -1.66 -2.32
N PRO A 117 8.35 -0.44 -2.14
CA PRO A 117 8.88 -0.03 -0.84
C PRO A 117 7.79 0.11 0.23
N LEU A 118 6.54 0.42 -0.10
CA LEU A 118 5.44 0.43 0.86
C LEU A 118 5.12 -0.98 1.38
N ASN A 119 5.15 -2.00 0.53
CA ASN A 119 4.99 -3.39 0.98
C ASN A 119 6.13 -3.84 1.90
N GLU A 120 7.36 -3.44 1.59
CA GLU A 120 8.51 -3.65 2.48
C GLU A 120 8.31 -2.97 3.84
N CYS A 121 7.92 -1.71 3.84
CA CYS A 121 7.57 -0.97 5.05
C CYS A 121 6.49 -1.68 5.88
N LEU A 122 5.41 -2.17 5.24
CA LEU A 122 4.34 -2.90 5.92
C LEU A 122 4.82 -4.23 6.51
N ARG A 123 5.73 -4.94 5.85
CA ARG A 123 6.37 -6.13 6.44
C ARG A 123 7.18 -5.78 7.69
N HIS A 124 7.96 -4.69 7.66
CA HIS A 124 8.65 -4.21 8.85
C HIS A 124 7.67 -3.89 9.98
N LEU A 125 6.58 -3.19 9.69
CA LEU A 125 5.56 -2.85 10.68
C LEU A 125 4.91 -4.09 11.30
N VAL A 126 4.54 -5.07 10.49
CA VAL A 126 3.92 -6.31 10.99
C VAL A 126 4.89 -7.11 11.86
N ILE A 127 6.17 -7.19 11.48
CA ILE A 127 7.17 -8.00 12.21
C ILE A 127 7.72 -7.25 13.43
N THR A 128 8.22 -6.03 13.23
CA THR A 128 8.98 -5.29 14.25
C THR A 128 8.16 -4.23 14.96
N GLY A 129 6.97 -3.92 14.46
CA GLY A 129 6.14 -2.83 14.95
C GLY A 129 6.59 -1.44 14.54
N ASN A 130 7.74 -1.31 13.88
CA ASN A 130 8.37 -0.03 13.62
C ASN A 130 9.00 0.05 12.24
N CYS A 131 8.89 1.20 11.59
CA CYS A 131 9.55 1.47 10.33
C CYS A 131 9.77 2.98 10.17
N VAL A 132 10.90 3.38 9.60
CA VAL A 132 11.12 4.75 9.14
C VAL A 132 11.20 4.74 7.63
N ILE A 133 10.45 5.63 6.99
CA ILE A 133 10.55 5.86 5.56
C ILE A 133 11.03 7.28 5.27
N HIS A 134 11.78 7.42 4.20
CA HIS A 134 12.20 8.71 3.65
C HIS A 134 11.68 8.85 2.24
N VAL A 135 10.95 9.93 1.98
CA VAL A 135 10.43 10.29 0.65
C VAL A 135 11.29 11.41 0.10
N ASP A 136 12.07 11.12 -0.93
CA ASP A 136 12.99 12.10 -1.53
C ASP A 136 12.27 13.23 -2.31
N LYS A 137 13.03 14.10 -2.95
CA LYS A 137 12.47 15.19 -3.78
C LYS A 137 11.80 14.68 -5.05
N GLY A 138 12.18 13.50 -5.53
CA GLY A 138 11.62 12.84 -6.71
C GLY A 138 10.50 11.85 -6.37
N ASN A 139 9.97 11.92 -5.16
CA ASN A 139 8.92 11.02 -4.64
C ASN A 139 9.33 9.54 -4.60
N LYS A 140 10.64 9.21 -4.55
CA LYS A 140 11.10 7.85 -4.30
C LYS A 140 11.13 7.59 -2.81
N ILE A 141 10.73 6.37 -2.42
CA ILE A 141 10.66 5.95 -1.03
C ILE A 141 11.88 5.07 -0.71
N ARG A 142 12.56 5.39 0.39
CA ARG A 142 13.56 4.52 1.04
C ARG A 142 13.00 4.05 2.37
N VAL A 143 13.22 2.77 2.67
CA VAL A 143 12.77 2.11 3.89
C VAL A 143 13.98 1.86 4.78
N PHE A 144 13.85 2.14 6.07
CA PHE A 144 14.90 1.92 7.07
C PHE A 144 14.39 0.95 8.11
N HIS A 145 15.12 -0.12 8.33
CA HIS A 145 14.78 -1.10 9.34
C HIS A 145 15.20 -0.66 10.75
N LEU A 146 14.62 -1.28 11.77
CA LEU A 146 14.65 -0.78 13.16
C LEU A 146 16.08 -0.62 13.72
N ASP A 147 17.07 -1.40 13.32
CA ASP A 147 18.45 -1.27 13.81
C ASP A 147 19.18 -0.03 13.27
N GLN A 148 18.78 0.51 12.11
CA GLN A 148 19.44 1.64 11.45
C GLN A 148 19.07 3.00 12.01
N TYR A 149 18.02 3.12 12.80
CA TYR A 149 17.56 4.41 13.30
C TYR A 149 17.15 4.38 14.76
N CYS A 150 17.11 5.55 15.38
CA CYS A 150 16.52 5.77 16.67
C CYS A 150 15.51 6.91 16.58
N VAL A 151 14.40 6.76 17.31
CA VAL A 151 13.32 7.76 17.38
C VAL A 151 13.14 8.20 18.82
N ARG A 152 12.77 9.45 19.01
CA ARG A 152 12.30 10.00 20.29
C ARG A 152 11.00 10.75 20.05
N ARG A 153 10.03 10.51 20.92
CA ARG A 153 8.71 11.13 20.85
C ARG A 153 8.43 11.95 22.09
N ASP A 154 7.42 12.78 22.01
CA ASP A 154 6.86 13.44 23.19
C ASP A 154 5.80 12.53 23.87
N PRO A 155 5.32 12.91 25.07
CA PRO A 155 4.28 12.14 25.76
C PRO A 155 2.96 12.01 24.98
N GLN A 156 2.72 12.85 23.98
CA GLN A 156 1.55 12.76 23.09
C GLN A 156 1.80 11.84 21.88
N GLY A 157 2.98 11.24 21.78
CA GLY A 157 3.38 10.36 20.69
C GLY A 157 3.89 11.06 19.42
N GLU A 158 4.01 12.40 19.45
CA GLU A 158 4.53 13.19 18.33
C GLU A 158 6.05 13.05 18.19
N MET A 159 6.54 12.99 16.96
CA MET A 159 7.95 12.83 16.66
C MET A 159 8.75 14.10 17.03
N LEU A 160 9.72 13.96 17.94
CA LEU A 160 10.66 15.01 18.33
C LEU A 160 11.98 14.91 17.57
N GLU A 161 12.52 13.70 17.44
CA GLU A 161 13.81 13.46 16.83
C GLU A 161 13.90 12.07 16.21
N ILE A 162 14.51 12.00 15.01
CA ILE A 162 14.95 10.77 14.37
C ILE A 162 16.45 10.91 14.08
N ILE A 163 17.23 9.90 14.41
CA ILE A 163 18.63 9.80 14.01
C ILE A 163 18.77 8.50 13.25
N VAL A 164 19.13 8.60 11.96
CA VAL A 164 19.42 7.45 11.10
C VAL A 164 20.92 7.30 10.98
N LYS A 165 21.43 6.08 11.18
CA LYS A 165 22.83 5.71 10.99
C LYS A 165 22.97 4.88 9.71
N GLU A 166 23.83 5.31 8.80
CA GLU A 166 24.18 4.59 7.57
C GLU A 166 25.69 4.41 7.51
N GLU A 167 26.12 3.27 7.02
CA GLU A 167 27.52 2.95 6.80
C GLU A 167 27.84 3.10 5.32
N MET A 168 28.91 3.84 4.98
CA MET A 168 29.33 4.01 3.60
C MET A 168 30.84 3.99 3.47
N SER A 169 31.34 3.59 2.29
CA SER A 169 32.76 3.70 1.98
C SER A 169 33.18 5.15 1.78
N ARG A 170 34.47 5.42 1.95
CA ARG A 170 35.04 6.75 1.71
C ARG A 170 34.90 7.20 0.25
N GLU A 171 35.00 6.26 -0.68
CA GLU A 171 34.81 6.53 -2.12
C GLU A 171 33.39 7.00 -2.40
N LEU A 172 32.39 6.24 -1.90
CA LEU A 172 30.96 6.60 -2.05
C LEU A 172 30.66 7.96 -1.41
N TYR A 173 31.28 8.27 -0.26
CA TYR A 173 31.14 9.59 0.36
C TYR A 173 31.63 10.71 -0.56
N MET A 174 32.83 10.55 -1.16
CA MET A 174 33.40 11.54 -2.07
C MET A 174 32.55 11.73 -3.31
N ASP A 175 31.98 10.65 -3.85
CA ASP A 175 31.09 10.70 -5.03
C ASP A 175 29.78 11.43 -4.73
N ILE A 176 29.20 11.23 -3.54
CA ILE A 176 27.92 11.84 -3.17
C ILE A 176 28.08 13.31 -2.79
N PHE A 177 29.11 13.64 -1.99
CA PHE A 177 29.25 14.97 -1.40
C PHE A 177 30.29 15.84 -2.14
N ASN A 178 30.98 15.31 -3.14
CA ASN A 178 32.06 16.00 -3.88
C ASN A 178 33.13 16.65 -2.96
N SER A 179 33.36 16.05 -1.79
CA SER A 179 34.27 16.57 -0.77
C SER A 179 34.92 15.45 0.02
N ALA A 180 36.11 15.67 0.56
CA ALA A 180 36.74 14.71 1.45
C ALA A 180 35.99 14.64 2.79
N PRO A 181 35.82 13.43 3.40
CA PRO A 181 35.19 13.31 4.70
C PRO A 181 35.96 14.08 5.78
N PRO A 182 35.25 14.72 6.74
CA PRO A 182 35.87 15.42 7.83
C PRO A 182 36.79 14.50 8.64
N LYS A 183 38.02 14.95 8.94
CA LYS A 183 38.98 14.18 9.74
C LYS A 183 38.58 14.16 11.22
N GLU A 184 38.60 13.00 11.85
CA GLU A 184 38.56 12.89 13.30
C GLU A 184 39.85 13.44 13.92
N THR A 185 39.74 14.18 15.02
CA THR A 185 40.90 14.66 15.77
C THR A 185 41.58 13.46 16.43
N GLY A 186 42.68 12.95 15.88
CA GLY A 186 43.49 11.86 16.47
C GLY A 186 43.67 10.60 15.63
N ASP A 187 43.10 10.52 14.45
CA ASP A 187 43.21 9.32 13.60
C ASP A 187 44.39 9.44 12.58
N ASN A 188 45.15 8.35 12.47
CA ASN A 188 46.09 8.10 11.36
C ASN A 188 45.28 8.01 10.06
N ALA A 189 45.40 9.03 9.24
CA ALA A 189 44.46 9.47 8.22
C ALA A 189 44.38 8.62 6.94
N ASP A 190 45.05 7.49 6.82
CA ASP A 190 45.31 6.84 5.54
C ASP A 190 44.77 5.41 5.34
N SER A 191 43.94 4.88 6.22
CA SER A 191 43.28 3.60 5.94
C SER A 191 42.10 3.82 4.98
N ILE A 192 42.29 3.45 3.71
CA ILE A 192 41.30 3.49 2.63
C ILE A 192 40.07 2.61 2.94
N GLU A 193 40.22 1.65 3.85
CA GLU A 193 39.20 0.64 4.22
C GLU A 193 38.23 1.09 5.33
N LYS A 194 38.36 2.29 5.89
CA LYS A 194 37.50 2.70 7.00
C LYS A 194 36.10 3.03 6.53
N VAL A 195 35.14 2.25 6.98
CA VAL A 195 33.70 2.52 6.81
C VAL A 195 33.34 3.78 7.59
N LEU A 196 32.75 4.75 6.92
CA LEU A 196 32.28 5.99 7.52
C LEU A 196 30.84 5.82 8.04
N GLU A 197 30.60 6.31 9.25
CA GLU A 197 29.27 6.39 9.83
C GLU A 197 28.63 7.74 9.50
N LEU A 198 27.63 7.73 8.63
CA LEU A 198 26.82 8.90 8.30
C LEU A 198 25.60 8.94 9.22
N TYR A 199 25.46 10.03 9.97
CA TYR A 199 24.28 10.29 10.79
C TYR A 199 23.39 11.33 10.12
N THR A 200 22.16 10.95 9.79
CA THR A 200 21.11 11.89 9.37
C THR A 200 20.26 12.23 10.56
N VAL A 201 20.29 13.48 10.99
CA VAL A 201 19.56 13.99 12.15
C VAL A 201 18.34 14.77 11.67
N VAL A 202 17.17 14.32 12.05
CA VAL A 202 15.87 14.96 11.82
C VAL A 202 15.32 15.40 13.16
N ARG A 203 15.17 16.71 13.38
CA ARG A 203 14.78 17.25 14.69
C ARG A 203 13.71 18.32 14.57
N ARG A 204 12.67 18.19 15.39
CA ARG A 204 11.64 19.22 15.57
C ARG A 204 12.19 20.36 16.43
N LYS A 205 12.16 21.56 15.93
CA LYS A 205 12.56 22.77 16.65
C LYS A 205 11.78 23.98 16.15
N ASP A 206 11.22 24.77 17.06
CA ASP A 206 10.50 26.01 16.74
C ASP A 206 9.33 25.80 15.74
N GLY A 207 8.56 24.73 15.88
CA GLY A 207 7.45 24.40 14.99
C GLY A 207 7.86 23.96 13.57
N LYS A 208 9.15 23.72 13.33
CA LYS A 208 9.71 23.28 12.04
C LYS A 208 10.59 22.06 12.24
N ILE A 209 10.78 21.29 11.17
CA ILE A 209 11.71 20.16 11.15
C ILE A 209 13.02 20.59 10.49
N LYS A 210 14.11 20.46 11.24
CA LYS A 210 15.47 20.69 10.74
C LYS A 210 16.13 19.34 10.47
N VAL A 211 16.64 19.16 9.25
CA VAL A 211 17.38 17.96 8.82
C VAL A 211 18.79 18.37 8.49
N HIS A 212 19.78 17.61 8.95
CA HIS A 212 21.17 17.78 8.57
C HIS A 212 21.90 16.44 8.65
N GLN A 213 23.04 16.34 7.99
CA GLN A 213 23.87 15.15 8.01
C GLN A 213 25.20 15.45 8.68
N GLU A 214 25.72 14.47 9.42
CA GLU A 214 26.97 14.55 10.16
C GLU A 214 27.82 13.28 9.93
N VAL A 215 29.13 13.48 9.79
CA VAL A 215 30.11 12.40 9.82
C VAL A 215 31.18 12.81 10.84
N ASN A 216 31.60 11.88 11.69
CA ASN A 216 32.57 12.15 12.76
C ASN A 216 32.17 13.34 13.67
N ASN A 217 30.86 13.48 13.95
CA ASN A 217 30.27 14.60 14.72
C ASN A 217 30.45 15.99 14.07
N ILE A 218 30.84 16.05 12.81
CA ILE A 218 30.99 17.30 12.05
C ILE A 218 29.87 17.35 11.01
N LYS A 219 29.16 18.47 10.98
CA LYS A 219 28.11 18.69 9.99
C LYS A 219 28.69 18.81 8.60
N ILE A 220 28.06 18.12 7.66
CA ILE A 220 28.40 18.21 6.25
C ILE A 220 27.78 19.50 5.70
N PRO A 221 28.58 20.38 5.04
CA PRO A 221 28.04 21.57 4.39
C PRO A 221 26.91 21.24 3.42
N ASP A 222 25.99 22.18 3.20
CA ASP A 222 24.87 22.10 2.25
C ASP A 222 23.86 20.97 2.45
N THR A 223 23.97 20.19 3.55
CA THR A 223 23.00 19.14 3.90
C THR A 223 21.84 19.64 4.76
N THR A 224 21.91 20.88 5.26
CA THR A 224 20.87 21.43 6.13
C THR A 224 19.63 21.82 5.35
N SER A 225 18.50 21.22 5.73
CA SER A 225 17.19 21.52 5.15
C SER A 225 16.18 21.79 6.24
N ILE A 226 15.20 22.66 5.97
CA ILE A 226 14.12 23.00 6.91
C ILE A 226 12.80 22.72 6.21
N TYR A 227 11.93 21.97 6.90
CA TYR A 227 10.59 21.59 6.40
C TYR A 227 9.52 22.06 7.38
N PRO A 228 8.33 22.46 6.88
CA PRO A 228 7.15 22.58 7.74
C PRO A 228 6.71 21.19 8.24
N LEU A 229 6.03 21.15 9.39
CA LEU A 229 5.59 19.89 10.01
C LEU A 229 4.73 19.03 9.07
N GLU A 230 3.89 19.66 8.27
CA GLU A 230 2.97 18.96 7.37
C GLU A 230 3.63 18.35 6.12
N LYS A 231 4.82 18.84 5.74
CA LYS A 231 5.52 18.43 4.50
C LYS A 231 6.85 17.74 4.80
N ILE A 232 6.92 17.03 5.93
CA ILE A 232 8.11 16.30 6.36
C ILE A 232 8.40 15.13 5.42
N PRO A 233 9.66 14.94 4.94
CA PRO A 233 10.02 13.80 4.12
C PRO A 233 10.37 12.53 4.92
N TRP A 234 10.46 12.59 6.24
CA TRP A 234 10.83 11.49 7.12
C TRP A 234 9.63 11.09 7.99
N LEU A 235 9.12 9.87 7.81
CA LEU A 235 7.97 9.36 8.53
C LEU A 235 8.41 8.21 9.43
N ALA A 236 8.24 8.36 10.73
CA ALA A 236 8.47 7.31 11.72
C ALA A 236 7.13 6.65 12.06
N LEU A 237 6.96 5.41 11.67
CA LEU A 237 5.69 4.68 11.67
C LEU A 237 5.67 3.65 12.79
N ARG A 238 4.48 3.40 13.33
CA ARG A 238 4.21 2.38 14.34
C ARG A 238 3.07 1.48 13.88
N TYR A 239 3.14 0.19 14.21
CA TYR A 239 2.05 -0.73 13.98
C TYR A 239 1.01 -0.62 15.10
N ASN A 240 1.42 -0.78 16.34
CA ASN A 240 0.59 -0.60 17.51
C ASN A 240 1.27 0.42 18.44
N ALA A 241 0.65 1.56 18.64
CA ALA A 241 1.18 2.65 19.46
C ALA A 241 0.70 2.51 20.90
N ILE A 242 1.63 2.52 21.84
CA ILE A 242 1.37 2.52 23.29
C ILE A 242 1.76 3.88 23.83
N ASP A 243 0.91 4.43 24.68
CA ASP A 243 1.17 5.71 25.31
C ASP A 243 2.43 5.67 26.17
N GLY A 244 3.28 6.69 26.01
CA GLY A 244 4.56 6.79 26.70
C GLY A 244 5.71 5.96 26.12
N GLU A 245 5.48 5.15 25.06
CA GLU A 245 6.53 4.42 24.35
C GLU A 245 6.98 5.17 23.08
N ASP A 246 8.30 5.25 22.85
CA ASP A 246 8.87 5.83 21.62
C ASP A 246 8.69 4.92 20.41
N TYR A 247 8.54 3.61 20.64
CA TYR A 247 8.45 2.55 19.63
C TYR A 247 7.12 1.82 19.72
N GLY A 248 6.62 1.36 18.60
CA GLY A 248 5.41 0.53 18.51
C GLY A 248 5.70 -0.95 18.71
N ARG A 249 4.64 -1.73 19.00
CA ARG A 249 4.68 -3.18 19.12
C ARG A 249 4.26 -3.83 17.81
N GLY A 250 4.95 -4.91 17.40
CA GLY A 250 4.66 -5.65 16.19
C GLY A 250 3.50 -6.63 16.36
N PHE A 251 2.79 -6.92 15.27
CA PHE A 251 1.76 -7.95 15.29
C PHE A 251 2.33 -9.35 15.61
N VAL A 252 3.50 -9.67 15.06
CA VAL A 252 4.17 -10.96 15.29
C VAL A 252 4.51 -11.15 16.76
N GLU A 253 4.82 -10.07 17.50
CA GLU A 253 5.13 -10.11 18.93
C GLU A 253 3.99 -10.75 19.74
N GLU A 254 2.74 -10.50 19.38
CA GLU A 254 1.56 -11.07 20.05
C GLU A 254 1.48 -12.60 19.94
N TYR A 255 2.07 -13.16 18.89
CA TYR A 255 2.02 -14.60 18.55
C TYR A 255 3.37 -15.31 18.65
N LEU A 256 4.39 -14.66 19.24
CA LEU A 256 5.73 -15.25 19.38
C LEU A 256 5.70 -16.60 20.09
N GLY A 257 4.87 -16.76 21.14
CA GLY A 257 4.71 -18.02 21.85
C GLY A 257 4.26 -19.18 20.97
N ASP A 258 3.24 -18.93 20.13
CA ASP A 258 2.72 -19.94 19.19
C ASP A 258 3.73 -20.23 18.06
N LEU A 259 4.43 -19.20 17.56
CA LEU A 259 5.47 -19.37 16.54
C LEU A 259 6.67 -20.19 17.06
N ARG A 260 7.14 -19.91 18.30
CA ARG A 260 8.19 -20.71 18.96
C ARG A 260 7.76 -22.18 19.14
N ALA A 261 6.51 -22.39 19.58
CA ALA A 261 5.97 -23.73 19.75
C ALA A 261 5.87 -24.48 18.42
N ALA A 262 5.37 -23.83 17.37
CA ALA A 262 5.31 -24.41 16.02
C ALA A 262 6.71 -24.74 15.47
N GLU A 263 7.68 -23.85 15.66
CA GLU A 263 9.08 -24.06 15.25
C GLU A 263 9.70 -25.25 15.97
N GLY A 264 9.57 -25.31 17.31
CA GLY A 264 10.10 -26.41 18.12
C GLY A 264 9.46 -27.74 17.80
N LEU A 265 8.14 -27.80 17.62
CA LEU A 265 7.42 -29.01 17.26
C LEU A 265 7.79 -29.51 15.85
N ASN A 266 7.83 -28.62 14.84
CA ASN A 266 8.23 -28.98 13.48
C ASN A 266 9.66 -29.57 13.46
N ARG A 267 10.60 -28.89 14.13
CA ARG A 267 11.98 -29.36 14.25
C ARG A 267 12.05 -30.73 14.93
N SER A 268 11.37 -30.90 16.06
CA SER A 268 11.36 -32.14 16.82
C SER A 268 10.74 -33.30 16.03
N ILE A 269 9.65 -33.04 15.28
CA ILE A 269 9.01 -34.04 14.42
C ILE A 269 9.96 -34.45 13.30
N LEU A 270 10.63 -33.53 12.63
CA LEU A 270 11.57 -33.81 11.54
C LEU A 270 12.80 -34.58 12.04
N GLU A 271 13.44 -34.11 13.11
CA GLU A 271 14.60 -34.78 13.72
C GLU A 271 14.23 -36.19 14.25
N GLY A 272 13.09 -36.29 14.94
CA GLY A 272 12.57 -37.55 15.45
C GLY A 272 12.17 -38.54 14.36
N THR A 273 11.58 -38.07 13.27
CA THR A 273 11.23 -38.89 12.10
C THR A 273 12.50 -39.38 11.40
N ALA A 274 13.48 -38.50 11.24
CA ALA A 274 14.80 -38.87 10.68
C ALA A 274 15.54 -39.91 11.56
N ALA A 275 15.44 -39.76 12.89
CA ALA A 275 15.98 -40.75 13.83
C ALA A 275 15.24 -42.08 13.77
N ALA A 276 13.88 -42.05 13.69
CA ALA A 276 13.06 -43.24 13.59
C ALA A 276 13.28 -44.03 12.27
N ALA A 277 13.63 -43.34 11.21
CA ALA A 277 13.98 -43.94 9.92
C ALA A 277 15.32 -44.67 9.94
N LYS A 278 16.18 -44.42 10.95
CA LYS A 278 17.45 -45.13 11.13
C LYS A 278 17.20 -46.43 11.87
N VAL A 279 17.44 -47.56 11.21
CA VAL A 279 17.40 -48.90 11.79
C VAL A 279 18.83 -49.31 12.10
N ILE A 280 19.11 -49.59 13.36
CA ILE A 280 20.44 -50.10 13.79
C ILE A 280 20.29 -51.58 14.16
N PHE A 281 21.04 -52.42 13.48
CA PHE A 281 21.11 -53.85 13.78
C PHE A 281 22.24 -54.08 14.79
N LEU A 282 21.93 -54.69 15.92
CA LEU A 282 22.89 -55.15 16.90
C LEU A 282 23.06 -56.66 16.74
N VAL A 283 24.32 -57.10 16.55
CA VAL A 283 24.66 -58.52 16.46
C VAL A 283 25.40 -58.92 17.72
N LYS A 284 24.98 -60.00 18.38
CA LYS A 284 25.66 -60.51 19.58
C LYS A 284 27.09 -60.86 19.26
N PRO A 285 28.08 -60.41 20.04
CA PRO A 285 29.53 -60.70 19.77
C PRO A 285 29.86 -62.17 19.71
N ASN A 286 29.18 -62.98 20.53
CA ASN A 286 29.42 -64.43 20.66
C ASN A 286 28.32 -65.28 20.00
N GLY A 287 27.51 -64.70 19.14
CA GLY A 287 26.43 -65.37 18.42
C GLY A 287 26.95 -66.15 17.20
N THR A 288 26.09 -67.02 16.68
CA THR A 288 26.34 -67.81 15.47
C THR A 288 26.21 -67.00 14.20
N THR A 289 25.47 -65.87 14.28
CA THR A 289 25.21 -64.96 13.15
C THR A 289 26.36 -63.96 12.99
N LYS A 290 26.98 -63.95 11.82
CA LYS A 290 28.07 -63.04 11.50
C LYS A 290 27.51 -61.73 10.92
N MET A 291 28.17 -60.61 11.21
CA MET A 291 27.82 -59.27 10.70
C MET A 291 27.64 -59.23 9.16
N LYS A 292 28.47 -60.00 8.41
CA LYS A 292 28.37 -60.15 6.94
C LYS A 292 27.04 -60.78 6.48
N SER A 293 26.35 -61.52 7.34
CA SER A 293 25.05 -62.11 7.02
C SER A 293 23.92 -61.10 7.11
N VAL A 294 24.02 -60.08 7.97
CA VAL A 294 23.02 -59.01 8.15
C VAL A 294 23.10 -57.98 7.01
N VAL A 295 24.30 -57.75 6.48
CA VAL A 295 24.53 -56.77 5.39
C VAL A 295 24.36 -57.39 4.00
N ALA A 296 23.87 -58.63 3.92
CA ALA A 296 23.72 -59.35 2.65
C ALA A 296 22.59 -58.73 1.78
N PRO A 297 22.68 -58.85 0.43
CA PRO A 297 21.66 -58.40 -0.48
C PRO A 297 20.25 -59.00 -0.20
N ASN A 298 19.19 -58.30 -0.54
CA ASN A 298 17.84 -58.79 -0.40
C ASN A 298 17.66 -60.15 -1.10
N LEU A 299 16.82 -61.04 -0.52
CA LEU A 299 16.57 -62.40 -0.99
C LEU A 299 17.75 -63.37 -0.92
N SER A 300 18.86 -63.00 -0.27
CA SER A 300 19.97 -63.94 -0.05
C SER A 300 19.66 -64.90 1.11
N VAL A 301 19.94 -66.22 0.90
CA VAL A 301 19.85 -67.24 1.94
C VAL A 301 21.15 -67.28 2.74
N ARG A 302 21.05 -67.09 4.05
CA ARG A 302 22.20 -67.05 4.95
C ARG A 302 21.94 -67.90 6.19
N GLN A 303 22.99 -68.51 6.71
CA GLN A 303 22.95 -69.26 7.93
C GLN A 303 23.12 -68.30 9.13
N GLY A 304 22.28 -68.42 10.16
CA GLY A 304 22.34 -67.62 11.38
C GLY A 304 21.15 -67.89 12.30
N ASN A 305 21.22 -67.41 13.54
CA ASN A 305 20.14 -67.45 14.50
C ASN A 305 19.45 -66.08 14.56
N PRO A 306 18.13 -65.95 14.35
CA PRO A 306 17.40 -64.71 14.45
C PRO A 306 17.57 -64.01 15.81
N ASP A 307 17.71 -64.77 16.91
CA ASP A 307 17.88 -64.25 18.26
C ASP A 307 19.23 -63.53 18.50
N ASP A 308 20.20 -63.71 17.60
CA ASP A 308 21.49 -63.05 17.66
C ASP A 308 21.44 -61.63 17.10
N VAL A 309 20.36 -61.24 16.39
CA VAL A 309 20.22 -59.93 15.77
C VAL A 309 19.12 -59.14 16.49
N GLY A 310 19.52 -58.17 17.25
CA GLY A 310 18.62 -57.19 17.83
C GLY A 310 18.43 -55.99 16.89
N VAL A 311 17.21 -55.52 16.74
CA VAL A 311 16.91 -54.29 16.01
C VAL A 311 16.65 -53.16 17.02
N VAL A 312 17.46 -52.11 16.96
CA VAL A 312 17.22 -50.90 17.72
C VAL A 312 16.51 -49.90 16.82
N GLN A 313 15.24 -49.69 17.10
CA GLN A 313 14.43 -48.73 16.40
C GLN A 313 13.63 -47.88 17.41
N VAL A 314 13.51 -46.59 17.16
CA VAL A 314 12.74 -45.71 18.01
C VAL A 314 11.25 -45.93 17.76
N GLN A 315 10.53 -46.52 18.72
CA GLN A 315 9.09 -46.82 18.63
C GLN A 315 8.28 -45.72 19.34
N LYS A 316 8.26 -44.49 18.80
CA LYS A 316 7.53 -43.32 19.37
C LYS A 316 6.41 -42.80 18.47
N PHE A 317 5.74 -43.67 17.73
CA PHE A 317 4.70 -43.29 16.77
C PHE A 317 3.54 -42.51 17.42
N ASN A 318 3.15 -42.86 18.63
CA ASN A 318 2.06 -42.16 19.35
C ASN A 318 2.45 -40.76 19.76
N ASP A 319 3.69 -40.55 20.18
CA ASP A 319 4.21 -39.24 20.58
C ASP A 319 4.24 -38.28 19.38
N PHE A 320 4.66 -38.77 18.21
CA PHE A 320 4.66 -37.99 16.96
C PHE A 320 3.25 -37.64 16.48
N ARG A 321 2.26 -38.52 16.69
CA ARG A 321 0.87 -38.22 16.37
C ARG A 321 0.33 -37.07 17.22
N VAL A 322 0.54 -37.12 18.53
CA VAL A 322 0.10 -36.06 19.45
C VAL A 322 0.82 -34.74 19.12
N ALA A 323 2.14 -34.79 18.86
CA ALA A 323 2.89 -33.61 18.46
C ALA A 323 2.35 -32.97 17.16
N ARG A 324 1.99 -33.79 16.18
CA ARG A 324 1.39 -33.34 14.92
C ARG A 324 -0.01 -32.73 15.12
N GLU A 325 -0.88 -33.37 15.90
CA GLU A 325 -2.22 -32.85 16.23
C GLU A 325 -2.11 -31.49 16.95
N THR A 326 -1.15 -31.35 17.87
CA THR A 326 -0.87 -30.08 18.56
C THR A 326 -0.38 -29.02 17.59
N LEU A 327 0.55 -29.38 16.70
CA LEU A 327 1.06 -28.48 15.67
C LEU A 327 -0.05 -27.99 14.74
N GLU A 328 -0.91 -28.87 14.25
CA GLU A 328 -2.06 -28.52 13.40
C GLU A 328 -3.06 -27.59 14.13
N ALA A 329 -3.22 -27.73 15.45
CA ALA A 329 -4.03 -26.84 16.25
C ALA A 329 -3.39 -25.43 16.37
N ILE A 330 -2.08 -25.35 16.57
CA ILE A 330 -1.33 -24.08 16.61
C ILE A 330 -1.38 -23.41 15.22
N GLU A 331 -1.12 -24.16 14.14
CA GLU A 331 -1.16 -23.62 12.78
C GLU A 331 -2.54 -23.06 12.42
N ARG A 332 -3.63 -23.69 12.84
CA ARG A 332 -4.99 -23.16 12.65
C ARG A 332 -5.23 -21.84 13.38
N ARG A 333 -4.73 -21.71 14.64
CA ARG A 333 -4.82 -20.45 15.39
C ARG A 333 -4.02 -19.34 14.70
N LEU A 334 -2.78 -19.64 14.29
CA LEU A 334 -1.95 -18.70 13.58
C LEU A 334 -2.56 -18.32 12.22
N ALA A 335 -3.10 -19.28 11.46
CA ALA A 335 -3.76 -19.00 10.18
C ALA A 335 -4.95 -18.04 10.35
N SER A 336 -5.77 -18.26 11.38
CA SER A 336 -6.87 -17.34 11.71
C SER A 336 -6.34 -15.95 12.12
N ALA A 337 -5.30 -15.89 12.97
CA ALA A 337 -4.71 -14.65 13.42
C ALA A 337 -4.14 -13.80 12.27
N PHE A 338 -3.46 -14.43 11.32
CA PHE A 338 -2.89 -13.78 10.14
C PHE A 338 -3.90 -13.60 8.99
N LEU A 339 -5.18 -13.90 9.21
CA LEU A 339 -6.22 -13.82 8.19
C LEU A 339 -5.89 -14.65 6.93
N LEU A 340 -5.26 -15.83 7.12
CA LEU A 340 -4.96 -16.78 6.06
C LEU A 340 -6.23 -17.61 5.71
N LEU A 341 -7.30 -16.95 5.29
CA LEU A 341 -8.50 -17.65 4.83
C LEU A 341 -8.24 -18.25 3.44
N GLU A 342 -8.50 -19.52 3.28
CA GLU A 342 -8.24 -20.31 2.06
C GLU A 342 -9.01 -19.86 0.80
N GLY A 343 -9.83 -18.81 0.90
CA GLY A 343 -10.75 -18.39 -0.16
C GLY A 343 -10.32 -17.19 -1.02
N VAL A 344 -9.29 -16.42 -0.67
CA VAL A 344 -9.02 -15.11 -1.32
C VAL A 344 -7.55 -14.95 -1.75
N GLN A 345 -6.97 -15.97 -2.37
CA GLN A 345 -5.79 -15.78 -3.23
C GLN A 345 -6.25 -15.46 -4.66
N ARG A 346 -7.01 -14.39 -4.85
CA ARG A 346 -7.26 -13.84 -6.19
C ARG A 346 -6.16 -12.83 -6.52
N ASN A 347 -5.70 -12.87 -7.79
CA ASN A 347 -4.71 -11.93 -8.30
C ASN A 347 -5.19 -10.49 -8.03
N ALA A 348 -4.31 -9.67 -7.44
CA ALA A 348 -4.58 -8.29 -7.05
C ALA A 348 -5.16 -7.40 -8.17
N GLU A 349 -4.95 -7.78 -9.43
CA GLU A 349 -5.44 -7.06 -10.62
C GLU A 349 -6.96 -7.15 -10.85
N ARG A 350 -7.69 -8.06 -10.16
CA ARG A 350 -9.13 -8.31 -10.36
C ARG A 350 -9.98 -8.10 -9.12
N VAL A 351 -9.42 -7.46 -8.09
CA VAL A 351 -10.17 -7.19 -6.84
C VAL A 351 -11.07 -5.98 -7.04
N THR A 352 -12.34 -6.11 -6.70
CA THR A 352 -13.31 -5.01 -6.81
C THR A 352 -13.13 -3.99 -5.67
N ALA A 353 -13.56 -2.74 -5.87
CA ALA A 353 -13.52 -1.72 -4.83
C ALA A 353 -14.31 -2.12 -3.57
N GLU A 354 -15.41 -2.87 -3.72
CA GLU A 354 -16.21 -3.37 -2.60
C GLU A 354 -15.49 -4.47 -1.82
N GLU A 355 -14.79 -5.38 -2.51
CA GLU A 355 -13.94 -6.39 -1.84
C GLU A 355 -12.80 -5.73 -1.04
N ILE A 356 -12.18 -4.69 -1.57
CA ILE A 356 -11.15 -3.90 -0.87
C ILE A 356 -11.74 -3.25 0.38
N ARG A 357 -12.95 -2.70 0.28
CA ARG A 357 -13.65 -2.09 1.41
C ARG A 357 -13.99 -3.09 2.49
N MET A 358 -14.55 -4.25 2.13
CA MET A 358 -14.83 -5.34 3.06
C MET A 358 -13.57 -5.84 3.76
N MET A 359 -12.47 -5.99 3.01
CA MET A 359 -11.17 -6.38 3.55
C MET A 359 -10.62 -5.32 4.52
N ALA A 360 -10.74 -4.02 4.20
CA ALA A 360 -10.34 -2.94 5.09
C ALA A 360 -11.15 -2.95 6.39
N GLN A 361 -12.46 -3.19 6.31
CA GLN A 361 -13.34 -3.30 7.47
C GLN A 361 -13.02 -4.54 8.33
N GLU A 362 -12.73 -5.68 7.72
CA GLU A 362 -12.28 -6.88 8.41
C GLU A 362 -10.98 -6.65 9.17
N ILE A 363 -10.01 -6.00 8.52
CA ILE A 363 -8.71 -5.67 9.12
C ILE A 363 -8.91 -4.69 10.29
N ASP A 364 -9.69 -3.63 10.12
CA ASP A 364 -9.91 -2.63 11.17
C ASP A 364 -10.61 -3.24 12.39
N THR A 365 -11.64 -4.05 12.15
CA THR A 365 -12.37 -4.75 13.21
C THR A 365 -11.49 -5.79 13.92
N SER A 366 -10.68 -6.55 13.18
CA SER A 366 -9.88 -7.65 13.73
C SER A 366 -8.58 -7.18 14.36
N LYS A 367 -8.05 -6.01 13.99
CA LYS A 367 -6.73 -5.49 14.40
C LYS A 367 -6.81 -4.22 15.26
N GLY A 368 -7.97 -3.93 15.82
CA GLY A 368 -8.10 -2.89 16.87
C GLY A 368 -7.68 -1.48 16.45
N GLY A 369 -8.03 -1.05 15.23
CA GLY A 369 -7.79 0.31 14.79
C GLY A 369 -6.40 0.57 14.17
N VAL A 370 -5.59 -0.48 13.96
CA VAL A 370 -4.27 -0.35 13.29
C VAL A 370 -4.41 0.25 11.90
N TYR A 371 -5.48 -0.08 11.18
CA TYR A 371 -5.76 0.50 9.87
C TYR A 371 -5.94 2.02 9.96
N SER A 372 -6.70 2.50 10.92
CA SER A 372 -6.93 3.93 11.16
C SER A 372 -5.63 4.64 11.58
N LEU A 373 -4.81 4.01 12.41
CA LEU A 373 -3.50 4.53 12.78
C LEU A 373 -2.57 4.67 11.56
N LEU A 374 -2.47 3.64 10.72
CA LEU A 374 -1.66 3.67 9.50
C LEU A 374 -2.20 4.67 8.47
N SER A 375 -3.53 4.84 8.40
CA SER A 375 -4.12 5.90 7.57
C SER A 375 -3.64 7.29 8.01
N HIS A 376 -3.53 7.52 9.33
CA HIS A 376 -3.11 8.80 9.89
C HIS A 376 -1.59 8.99 9.88
N GLU A 377 -0.80 7.98 10.28
CA GLU A 377 0.66 8.10 10.38
C GLU A 377 1.38 7.87 9.03
N LEU A 378 0.82 7.07 8.12
CA LEU A 378 1.44 6.75 6.82
C LEU A 378 0.74 7.43 5.65
N GLN A 379 -0.56 7.16 5.43
CA GLN A 379 -1.26 7.63 4.23
C GLN A 379 -1.31 9.15 4.13
N LEU A 380 -1.83 9.80 5.16
CA LEU A 380 -2.03 11.25 5.17
C LEU A 380 -0.72 12.05 5.00
N PRO A 381 0.37 11.77 5.75
CA PRO A 381 1.64 12.48 5.56
C PRO A 381 2.28 12.17 4.20
N LEU A 382 2.17 10.94 3.70
CA LEU A 382 2.67 10.56 2.37
C LEU A 382 1.95 11.34 1.27
N VAL A 383 0.62 11.43 1.32
CA VAL A 383 -0.19 12.20 0.37
C VAL A 383 0.19 13.67 0.38
N LYS A 384 0.29 14.29 1.57
CA LYS A 384 0.74 15.70 1.70
C LYS A 384 2.15 15.90 1.11
N ARG A 385 3.03 14.92 1.27
CA ARG A 385 4.38 14.97 0.71
C ARG A 385 4.40 14.86 -0.81
N ILE A 386 3.62 13.92 -1.38
CA ILE A 386 3.46 13.75 -2.83
C ILE A 386 2.83 15.00 -3.44
N GLN A 387 1.76 15.53 -2.83
CA GLN A 387 1.14 16.78 -3.25
C GLN A 387 2.15 17.91 -3.33
N ALA A 388 2.96 18.12 -2.28
CA ALA A 388 3.99 19.15 -2.27
C ALA A 388 5.07 18.95 -3.35
N GLY A 389 5.35 17.71 -3.75
CA GLY A 389 6.24 17.39 -4.87
C GLY A 389 5.63 17.79 -6.21
N LEU A 390 4.39 17.37 -6.47
CA LEU A 390 3.64 17.66 -7.68
C LEU A 390 3.35 19.16 -7.86
N GLU A 391 3.07 19.89 -6.76
CA GLU A 391 2.92 21.34 -6.77
C GLU A 391 4.19 22.05 -7.28
N LYS A 392 5.37 21.61 -6.81
CA LYS A 392 6.66 22.15 -7.25
C LYS A 392 6.96 21.86 -8.72
N GLU A 393 6.54 20.70 -9.20
CA GLU A 393 6.68 20.31 -10.61
C GLU A 393 5.63 20.95 -11.52
N GLY A 394 4.63 21.67 -10.96
CA GLY A 394 3.56 22.31 -11.71
C GLY A 394 2.57 21.33 -12.35
N LYS A 395 2.51 20.10 -11.86
CA LYS A 395 1.65 19.03 -12.38
C LYS A 395 0.24 19.02 -11.79
N LEU A 396 -0.01 19.79 -10.73
CA LEU A 396 -1.34 19.91 -10.14
C LEU A 396 -2.14 21.04 -10.78
N PRO A 397 -3.46 20.84 -10.99
CA PRO A 397 -4.34 21.90 -11.42
C PRO A 397 -4.39 23.01 -10.36
N LYS A 398 -4.37 24.26 -10.81
CA LYS A 398 -4.54 25.42 -9.92
C LYS A 398 -6.01 25.56 -9.59
N LEU A 399 -6.35 25.47 -8.32
CA LEU A 399 -7.69 25.78 -7.85
C LEU A 399 -8.02 27.28 -8.06
N PRO A 400 -9.29 27.65 -8.25
CA PRO A 400 -9.70 29.04 -8.35
C PRO A 400 -9.22 29.87 -7.16
N LYS A 401 -8.90 31.16 -7.39
CA LYS A 401 -8.49 32.07 -6.32
C LYS A 401 -9.62 32.23 -5.30
N GLY A 402 -9.30 32.07 -4.04
CA GLY A 402 -10.27 32.16 -2.93
C GLY A 402 -10.77 30.81 -2.44
N THR A 403 -10.37 29.70 -3.08
CA THR A 403 -10.68 28.36 -2.56
C THR A 403 -9.76 28.07 -1.36
N VAL A 404 -10.35 27.65 -0.25
CA VAL A 404 -9.62 27.22 0.95
C VAL A 404 -8.91 25.90 0.67
N GLU A 405 -7.80 25.64 1.37
CA GLU A 405 -7.06 24.38 1.24
C GLU A 405 -8.01 23.20 1.54
N PRO A 406 -8.11 22.23 0.62
CA PRO A 406 -9.02 21.11 0.81
C PRO A 406 -8.55 20.20 1.96
N VAL A 407 -9.49 19.67 2.71
CA VAL A 407 -9.25 18.64 3.72
C VAL A 407 -8.93 17.32 3.00
N ILE A 408 -7.85 16.68 3.40
CA ILE A 408 -7.45 15.38 2.85
C ILE A 408 -8.06 14.29 3.72
N ILE A 409 -8.91 13.49 3.13
CA ILE A 409 -9.54 12.33 3.76
C ILE A 409 -8.84 11.08 3.24
N THR A 410 -8.40 10.24 4.15
CA THR A 410 -7.73 8.97 3.87
C THR A 410 -8.43 7.83 4.61
N GLY A 411 -8.00 6.59 4.38
CA GLY A 411 -8.55 5.44 5.08
C GLY A 411 -9.88 4.97 4.53
N TYR A 412 -10.69 4.39 5.40
CA TYR A 412 -11.97 3.77 5.06
C TYR A 412 -12.97 4.73 4.42
N GLU A 413 -13.00 5.98 4.87
CA GLU A 413 -13.90 7.00 4.33
C GLU A 413 -13.57 7.35 2.87
N ALA A 414 -12.30 7.36 2.50
CA ALA A 414 -11.88 7.62 1.13
C ALA A 414 -12.30 6.49 0.16
N LEU A 415 -12.31 5.24 0.64
CA LEU A 415 -12.74 4.08 -0.15
C LEU A 415 -14.26 4.04 -0.41
N GLY A 416 -15.04 4.86 0.31
CA GLY A 416 -16.51 4.89 0.20
C GLY A 416 -17.06 5.49 -1.09
N ARG A 417 -16.25 6.06 -1.99
CA ARG A 417 -16.69 6.77 -3.20
C ARG A 417 -17.51 5.93 -4.19
N GLY A 418 -17.11 4.68 -4.42
CA GLY A 418 -17.90 3.78 -5.27
C GLY A 418 -19.30 3.55 -4.71
N ASN A 419 -19.45 3.64 -3.40
CA ASN A 419 -20.74 3.51 -2.72
C ASN A 419 -21.61 4.78 -2.87
N ASP A 420 -21.01 5.97 -2.97
CA ASP A 420 -21.74 7.20 -3.17
C ASP A 420 -22.36 7.26 -4.58
N ALA A 421 -21.64 6.77 -5.61
CA ALA A 421 -22.19 6.60 -6.95
C ALA A 421 -23.32 5.55 -6.98
N ASN A 422 -23.17 4.42 -6.27
CA ASN A 422 -24.20 3.40 -6.16
C ASN A 422 -25.42 3.90 -5.36
N LYS A 423 -25.22 4.65 -4.27
CA LYS A 423 -26.30 5.29 -3.52
C LYS A 423 -27.07 6.29 -4.38
N LEU A 424 -26.35 7.10 -5.16
CA LEU A 424 -26.95 8.06 -6.06
C LEU A 424 -27.72 7.36 -7.19
N ALA A 425 -27.18 6.29 -7.76
CA ALA A 425 -27.87 5.47 -8.76
C ALA A 425 -29.13 4.81 -8.17
N THR A 426 -29.03 4.22 -6.97
CA THR A 426 -30.17 3.62 -6.26
C THR A 426 -31.23 4.67 -5.91
N PHE A 427 -30.81 5.85 -5.46
CA PHE A 427 -31.71 6.96 -5.16
C PHE A 427 -32.53 7.37 -6.39
N ILE A 428 -31.86 7.59 -7.54
CA ILE A 428 -32.55 7.93 -8.80
C ILE A 428 -33.44 6.79 -9.27
N GLN A 429 -32.99 5.55 -9.18
CA GLN A 429 -33.80 4.38 -9.52
C GLN A 429 -35.07 4.32 -8.68
N THR A 430 -34.97 4.54 -7.38
CA THR A 430 -36.11 4.59 -6.45
C THR A 430 -37.06 5.73 -6.79
N LEU A 431 -36.51 6.92 -7.04
CA LEU A 431 -37.32 8.07 -7.47
C LEU A 431 -38.05 7.83 -8.79
N THR A 432 -37.36 7.24 -9.78
CA THR A 432 -37.93 6.91 -11.08
C THR A 432 -39.06 5.88 -10.96
N GLN A 433 -38.89 4.89 -10.09
CA GLN A 433 -39.94 3.89 -9.81
C GLN A 433 -41.15 4.49 -9.07
N THR A 434 -40.91 5.46 -8.19
CA THR A 434 -41.98 6.04 -7.33
C THR A 434 -42.72 7.18 -8.00
N LEU A 435 -42.03 8.09 -8.67
CA LEU A 435 -42.57 9.31 -9.22
C LEU A 435 -42.75 9.31 -10.75
N GLY A 436 -42.14 8.33 -11.42
CA GLY A 436 -42.10 8.24 -12.88
C GLY A 436 -40.96 9.03 -13.53
N PRO A 437 -40.53 8.61 -14.73
CA PRO A 437 -39.36 9.21 -15.42
C PRO A 437 -39.56 10.66 -15.82
N GLU A 438 -40.81 11.10 -16.14
CA GLU A 438 -41.11 12.45 -16.56
C GLU A 438 -40.92 13.47 -15.42
N VAL A 439 -41.39 13.13 -14.21
CA VAL A 439 -41.23 13.97 -13.02
C VAL A 439 -39.78 14.08 -12.61
N VAL A 440 -39.04 12.95 -12.63
CA VAL A 440 -37.62 12.93 -12.28
C VAL A 440 -36.80 13.82 -13.21
N SER A 441 -37.09 13.80 -14.52
CA SER A 441 -36.38 14.65 -15.50
C SER A 441 -36.62 16.15 -15.32
N GLN A 442 -37.77 16.57 -14.73
CA GLN A 442 -38.07 17.96 -14.44
C GLN A 442 -37.35 18.50 -13.21
N TYR A 443 -37.13 17.67 -12.18
CA TYR A 443 -36.55 18.10 -10.90
C TYR A 443 -35.09 17.79 -10.73
N ILE A 444 -34.54 16.88 -11.54
CA ILE A 444 -33.12 16.45 -11.43
C ILE A 444 -32.33 16.97 -12.62
N ASN A 445 -31.20 17.62 -12.33
CA ASN A 445 -30.24 18.01 -13.34
C ASN A 445 -29.50 16.78 -13.86
N VAL A 446 -29.93 16.28 -15.02
CA VAL A 446 -29.38 15.05 -15.64
C VAL A 446 -27.87 15.18 -15.95
N SER A 447 -27.41 16.38 -16.36
CA SER A 447 -26.00 16.64 -16.65
C SER A 447 -25.15 16.57 -15.38
N ASP A 448 -25.61 17.17 -14.27
CA ASP A 448 -24.93 17.14 -12.97
C ASP A 448 -24.92 15.71 -12.38
N PHE A 449 -26.04 15.01 -12.51
CA PHE A 449 -26.15 13.61 -12.11
C PHE A 449 -25.18 12.70 -12.88
N ALA A 450 -25.13 12.81 -14.21
CA ALA A 450 -24.21 12.04 -15.04
C ALA A 450 -22.74 12.33 -14.67
N LYS A 451 -22.41 13.61 -14.42
CA LYS A 451 -21.07 14.01 -13.97
C LYS A 451 -20.71 13.39 -12.62
N ARG A 452 -21.61 13.44 -11.63
CA ARG A 452 -21.37 12.86 -10.28
C ARG A 452 -21.21 11.35 -10.31
N ILE A 453 -22.03 10.65 -11.10
CA ILE A 453 -21.87 9.19 -11.30
C ILE A 453 -20.55 8.88 -12.00
N GLY A 454 -20.24 9.58 -13.09
CA GLY A 454 -19.00 9.37 -13.83
C GLY A 454 -17.76 9.60 -12.96
N VAL A 455 -17.78 10.65 -12.15
CA VAL A 455 -16.72 10.92 -11.15
C VAL A 455 -16.64 9.79 -10.11
N GLY A 456 -17.78 9.30 -9.62
CA GLY A 456 -17.82 8.19 -8.66
C GLY A 456 -17.25 6.88 -9.21
N PHE A 457 -17.38 6.64 -10.50
CA PHE A 457 -16.78 5.50 -11.20
C PHE A 457 -15.36 5.77 -11.72
N GLY A 458 -14.80 6.95 -11.48
CA GLY A 458 -13.45 7.30 -11.94
C GLY A 458 -13.33 7.56 -13.45
N ILE A 459 -14.46 7.78 -14.15
CA ILE A 459 -14.51 8.02 -15.59
C ILE A 459 -14.21 9.50 -15.85
N ASP A 460 -13.37 9.78 -16.85
CA ASP A 460 -13.16 11.15 -17.32
C ASP A 460 -14.40 11.62 -18.11
N MET A 461 -15.09 12.60 -17.55
CA MET A 461 -16.33 13.13 -18.12
C MET A 461 -16.10 14.25 -19.14
N LYS A 462 -14.83 14.67 -19.34
CA LYS A 462 -14.49 15.76 -20.25
C LYS A 462 -14.77 15.35 -21.70
N GLY A 463 -15.73 16.04 -22.32
CA GLY A 463 -16.21 15.72 -23.67
C GLY A 463 -17.19 14.54 -23.78
N LEU A 464 -17.49 13.83 -22.67
CA LEU A 464 -18.47 12.74 -22.65
C LEU A 464 -19.89 13.24 -22.36
N VAL A 465 -20.03 14.23 -21.48
CA VAL A 465 -21.33 14.81 -21.12
C VAL A 465 -21.41 16.23 -21.66
N LYS A 466 -22.44 16.48 -22.49
CA LYS A 466 -22.73 17.79 -23.05
C LYS A 466 -23.10 18.78 -21.94
N THR A 467 -22.66 20.02 -22.09
CA THR A 467 -23.06 21.11 -21.19
C THR A 467 -24.52 21.51 -21.44
N GLN A 468 -25.15 22.14 -20.46
CA GLN A 468 -26.52 22.64 -20.66
C GLN A 468 -26.64 23.60 -21.85
N GLU A 469 -25.59 24.39 -22.09
CA GLU A 469 -25.52 25.32 -23.21
C GLU A 469 -25.47 24.58 -24.56
N GLU A 470 -24.69 23.53 -24.66
CA GLU A 470 -24.61 22.69 -25.87
C GLU A 470 -25.94 21.96 -26.16
N VAL A 471 -26.60 21.44 -25.11
CA VAL A 471 -27.92 20.81 -25.25
C VAL A 471 -28.96 21.81 -25.69
N GLN A 472 -28.98 23.03 -25.14
CA GLN A 472 -29.90 24.10 -25.55
C GLN A 472 -29.64 24.56 -26.99
N GLN A 473 -28.38 24.70 -27.39
CA GLN A 473 -28.00 25.02 -28.77
C GLN A 473 -28.44 23.94 -29.76
N GLU A 474 -28.25 22.67 -29.44
CA GLU A 474 -28.71 21.55 -30.27
C GLU A 474 -30.26 21.51 -30.36
N GLN A 475 -30.96 21.73 -29.24
CA GLN A 475 -32.43 21.78 -29.26
C GLN A 475 -32.95 22.96 -30.09
N GLN A 476 -32.33 24.11 -29.98
CA GLN A 476 -32.68 25.28 -30.83
C GLN A 476 -32.37 25.02 -32.30
N ALA A 477 -31.22 24.38 -32.61
CA ALA A 477 -30.88 24.01 -33.98
C ALA A 477 -31.83 22.95 -34.53
N GLN A 478 -32.26 21.97 -33.74
CA GLN A 478 -33.26 20.97 -34.15
C GLN A 478 -34.63 21.59 -34.37
N GLN A 479 -35.08 22.50 -33.49
CA GLN A 479 -36.36 23.23 -33.67
C GLN A 479 -36.33 24.09 -34.93
N GLN A 480 -35.23 24.81 -35.19
CA GLN A 480 -35.08 25.59 -36.42
C GLN A 480 -35.03 24.72 -37.66
N ALA A 481 -34.37 23.51 -37.60
CA ALA A 481 -34.36 22.58 -38.69
C ALA A 481 -35.74 21.97 -38.95
N GLN A 482 -36.51 21.65 -37.91
CA GLN A 482 -37.89 21.20 -38.02
C GLN A 482 -38.82 22.29 -38.60
N GLN A 483 -38.73 23.53 -38.13
CA GLN A 483 -39.47 24.64 -38.69
C GLN A 483 -39.13 24.89 -40.17
N ARG A 484 -37.84 24.79 -40.55
CA ARG A 484 -37.45 24.90 -41.97
C ARG A 484 -37.98 23.75 -42.80
N ALA A 485 -37.97 22.51 -42.28
CA ALA A 485 -38.53 21.35 -42.96
C ALA A 485 -40.06 21.45 -43.10
N GLU A 486 -40.78 21.99 -42.13
CA GLU A 486 -42.21 22.27 -42.20
C GLU A 486 -42.53 23.40 -43.18
N MET A 487 -41.75 24.49 -43.18
CA MET A 487 -41.91 25.56 -44.20
C MET A 487 -41.62 25.05 -45.61
N MET A 488 -40.64 24.19 -45.81
CA MET A 488 -40.41 23.55 -47.14
C MET A 488 -41.56 22.62 -47.55
N LYS A 489 -42.13 21.87 -46.58
CA LYS A 489 -43.31 21.01 -46.87
C LYS A 489 -44.58 21.83 -47.14
N ALA A 490 -44.74 22.96 -46.47
CA ALA A 490 -45.89 23.86 -46.68
C ALA A 490 -45.77 24.71 -47.96
N GLY A 491 -44.54 24.98 -48.44
CA GLY A 491 -44.28 25.73 -49.68
C GLY A 491 -44.39 24.91 -50.99
N VAL A 492 -44.36 23.59 -50.93
CA VAL A 492 -44.40 22.74 -52.14
C VAL A 492 -45.77 22.62 -52.79
N PRO A 493 -46.94 22.71 -52.10
CA PRO A 493 -48.22 22.64 -52.81
C PRO A 493 -48.53 23.85 -53.69
N ASN A 494 -48.06 25.06 -53.35
CA ASN A 494 -48.38 26.27 -54.09
C ASN A 494 -47.50 26.54 -55.33
N ALA A 495 -46.28 26.00 -55.36
CA ALA A 495 -45.39 26.15 -56.50
C ALA A 495 -45.74 25.19 -57.66
N VAL A 496 -46.30 24.01 -57.33
CA VAL A 496 -46.71 23.02 -58.35
C VAL A 496 -48.04 23.41 -58.98
N THR A 497 -48.96 24.06 -58.28
CA THR A 497 -50.26 24.56 -58.82
C THR A 497 -50.06 25.80 -59.70
N GLN A 498 -49.22 26.76 -59.35
CA GLN A 498 -48.93 27.91 -60.22
C GLN A 498 -48.07 27.56 -61.45
N GLY A 499 -47.14 26.63 -61.38
CA GLY A 499 -46.36 26.14 -62.53
C GLY A 499 -47.19 25.33 -63.50
N GLY A 500 -48.20 24.61 -63.01
CA GLY A 500 -49.12 23.83 -63.84
C GLY A 500 -50.16 24.69 -64.62
N GLU A 501 -50.58 25.81 -64.07
CA GLU A 501 -51.47 26.75 -64.75
C GLU A 501 -50.75 27.61 -65.79
N MET A 502 -49.50 28.02 -65.59
CA MET A 502 -48.69 28.70 -66.60
C MET A 502 -48.34 27.79 -67.78
N MET A 503 -48.08 26.50 -67.60
CA MET A 503 -47.85 25.57 -68.72
C MET A 503 -49.13 25.27 -69.51
N ARG A 504 -50.30 25.29 -68.89
CA ARG A 504 -51.58 25.15 -69.59
C ARG A 504 -51.98 26.40 -70.39
N ALA A 505 -51.61 27.57 -69.97
CA ALA A 505 -51.84 28.83 -70.66
C ALA A 505 -50.92 28.95 -71.94
N GLN A 506 -49.68 28.49 -71.85
CA GLN A 506 -48.79 28.51 -73.03
C GLN A 506 -49.08 27.40 -74.07
N GLN A 507 -49.76 26.32 -73.75
CA GLN A 507 -50.19 25.30 -74.72
C GLN A 507 -51.51 25.61 -75.41
N GLY A 508 -52.27 26.59 -74.90
CA GLY A 508 -53.57 27.04 -75.50
C GLY A 508 -53.41 28.05 -76.63
N GLU A 509 -52.29 28.75 -76.78
CA GLU A 509 -52.07 29.77 -77.80
C GLU A 509 -51.40 29.21 -79.12
N ASN A 510 -50.85 28.03 -79.14
CA ASN A 510 -50.19 27.48 -80.33
C ASN A 510 -51.10 26.60 -81.21
N PHE A 511 -52.43 26.64 -81.03
CA PHE A 511 -53.37 25.84 -81.86
C PHE A 511 -54.38 26.69 -82.60
N LYS A 512 -54.12 28.01 -82.85
CA LYS A 512 -55.02 28.89 -83.62
C LYS A 512 -54.36 29.61 -84.81
N ASP A 513 -53.24 29.28 -85.28
CA ASP A 513 -52.71 29.75 -86.58
C ASP A 513 -52.14 28.63 -87.41
N GLY A 514 -53.03 28.05 -88.24
CA GLY A 514 -52.66 26.96 -89.18
C GLY A 514 -53.88 26.51 -90.00
N GLN A 515 -54.54 27.45 -90.67
CA GLN A 515 -55.16 27.28 -91.98
C GLN A 515 -55.01 28.53 -92.79
#